data_3bfd506da944111b2cfd30d96c348f6b
#
_entry.id   3bfd506da944111b2cfd30d96c348f6b
#
_cell.length_a   1.000
_cell.length_b   1.000
_cell.length_c   1.000
_cell.angle_alpha   90.00
_cell.angle_beta   90.00
_cell.angle_gamma   90.00
#
_symmetry.space_group_name_H-M   'P 1'
#
loop_
_entity.id
_entity.type
_entity.pdbx_description
1 polymer ?
#
loop_
_entity_poly.entity_id
_entity_poly.type
_entity_poly.pdbx_seq_one_letter_code
_entity_poly.pdbx_strand_id
1 'polypeptide(L)'
;MRSDDPARALLAEQAACGIPVLPQLRLLSLAEALAAPPPSHTLDLNAELEALCTALQESVRRRPGWLYFAPTAHAAPAALPRGLLHAALLCWVDGVLTVPDAHAVLQLEATAHAAILVLRGGRGSHLPADTRALLLRLAAVCGGAVVQSGGSGPFTAALRLPLNPDLPLREPPAPADLLCDRYSVLQVFLSGFCAGPNE
;
A
#
# COMPACT_ATOMS: atom_id res chain seq x y z
N MET A 1 -9.86 -17.19 -15.22
CA MET A 1 -10.06 -18.20 -14.14
C MET A 1 -10.92 -17.54 -13.08
N ARG A 2 -12.21 -17.88 -13.00
CA ARG A 2 -13.12 -17.37 -11.94
C ARG A 2 -12.68 -18.03 -10.64
N SER A 3 -12.18 -17.23 -9.73
CA SER A 3 -11.96 -17.66 -8.36
C SER A 3 -13.34 -17.70 -7.68
N ASP A 4 -13.89 -18.89 -7.52
CA ASP A 4 -15.07 -19.13 -6.68
C ASP A 4 -14.65 -19.01 -5.20
N ASP A 5 -14.34 -17.78 -4.81
CA ASP A 5 -14.04 -17.47 -3.43
C ASP A 5 -15.38 -17.36 -2.65
N PRO A 6 -15.68 -18.30 -1.74
CA PRO A 6 -16.92 -18.31 -0.99
C PRO A 6 -17.13 -17.04 -0.17
N ALA A 7 -16.04 -16.37 0.25
CA ALA A 7 -16.12 -15.08 0.95
C ALA A 7 -16.65 -13.98 0.04
N ARG A 8 -16.25 -13.97 -1.24
CA ARG A 8 -16.76 -12.99 -2.24
C ARG A 8 -18.22 -13.22 -2.56
N ALA A 9 -18.67 -14.48 -2.63
CA ALA A 9 -20.07 -14.81 -2.84
C ALA A 9 -20.94 -14.33 -1.66
N LEU A 10 -20.50 -14.57 -0.43
CA LEU A 10 -21.17 -14.10 0.79
C LEU A 10 -21.27 -12.57 0.84
N LEU A 11 -20.19 -11.86 0.47
CA LEU A 11 -20.17 -10.40 0.44
C LEU A 11 -21.08 -9.82 -0.65
N ALA A 12 -21.20 -10.50 -1.79
CA ALA A 12 -22.15 -10.11 -2.83
C ALA A 12 -23.60 -10.26 -2.37
N GLU A 13 -23.91 -11.30 -1.60
CA GLU A 13 -25.21 -11.51 -0.98
C GLU A 13 -25.51 -10.44 0.09
N GLN A 14 -24.53 -10.09 0.93
CA GLN A 14 -24.65 -9.02 1.90
C GLN A 14 -24.86 -7.64 1.24
N ALA A 15 -24.19 -7.38 0.12
CA ALA A 15 -24.41 -6.14 -0.65
C ALA A 15 -25.84 -6.03 -1.18
N ALA A 16 -26.43 -7.15 -1.61
CA ALA A 16 -27.83 -7.18 -2.03
C ALA A 16 -28.80 -6.86 -0.88
N CYS A 17 -28.38 -7.07 0.37
CA CYS A 17 -29.13 -6.73 1.58
C CYS A 17 -28.84 -5.30 2.10
N GLY A 18 -28.10 -4.47 1.36
CA GLY A 18 -27.77 -3.09 1.75
C GLY A 18 -26.67 -2.96 2.82
N ILE A 19 -25.94 -4.05 3.11
CA ILE A 19 -24.82 -4.00 4.06
C ILE A 19 -23.58 -3.43 3.35
N PRO A 20 -22.83 -2.48 3.95
CA PRO A 20 -21.66 -1.91 3.33
C PRO A 20 -20.54 -2.96 3.17
N VAL A 21 -20.25 -3.32 1.91
CA VAL A 21 -19.32 -4.41 1.55
C VAL A 21 -17.86 -3.96 1.61
N LEU A 22 -17.58 -2.72 1.21
CA LEU A 22 -16.19 -2.24 1.10
C LEU A 22 -15.42 -2.25 2.44
N PRO A 23 -16.01 -1.82 3.58
CA PRO A 23 -15.33 -1.93 4.88
C PRO A 23 -15.03 -3.37 5.28
N GLN A 24 -15.91 -4.33 4.94
CA GLN A 24 -15.68 -5.75 5.23
C GLN A 24 -14.57 -6.32 4.36
N LEU A 25 -14.54 -5.98 3.05
CA LEU A 25 -13.47 -6.34 2.15
C LEU A 25 -12.13 -5.79 2.63
N ARG A 26 -12.11 -4.54 3.12
CA ARG A 26 -10.91 -3.93 3.69
C ARG A 26 -10.39 -4.72 4.88
N LEU A 27 -11.25 -5.12 5.81
CA LEU A 27 -10.86 -5.94 6.97
C LEU A 27 -10.30 -7.30 6.56
N LEU A 28 -10.93 -7.97 5.58
CA LEU A 28 -10.44 -9.23 5.04
C LEU A 28 -9.08 -9.05 4.38
N SER A 29 -8.92 -8.03 3.54
CA SER A 29 -7.65 -7.74 2.87
C SER A 29 -6.53 -7.39 3.86
N LEU A 30 -6.85 -6.70 4.96
CA LEU A 30 -5.91 -6.44 6.05
C LEU A 30 -5.52 -7.75 6.77
N ALA A 31 -6.48 -8.62 7.07
CA ALA A 31 -6.22 -9.89 7.70
C ALA A 31 -5.34 -10.80 6.82
N GLU A 32 -5.65 -10.89 5.52
CA GLU A 32 -4.84 -11.63 4.54
C GLU A 32 -3.42 -11.07 4.44
N ALA A 33 -3.27 -9.74 4.38
CA ALA A 33 -1.96 -9.10 4.33
C ALA A 33 -1.14 -9.41 5.59
N LEU A 34 -1.75 -9.33 6.78
CA LEU A 34 -1.08 -9.64 8.04
C LEU A 34 -0.73 -11.13 8.19
N ALA A 35 -1.50 -12.02 7.56
CA ALA A 35 -1.25 -13.46 7.52
C ALA A 35 -0.29 -13.88 6.39
N ALA A 36 0.19 -12.94 5.57
CA ALA A 36 1.05 -13.24 4.42
C ALA A 36 2.25 -14.11 4.81
N PRO A 37 2.52 -15.20 4.04
CA PRO A 37 3.66 -16.06 4.28
C PRO A 37 4.97 -15.35 3.92
N PRO A 38 6.13 -15.90 4.32
CA PRO A 38 7.42 -15.43 3.85
C PRO A 38 7.47 -15.39 2.31
N PRO A 39 8.20 -14.43 1.73
CA PRO A 39 8.24 -14.25 0.28
C PRO A 39 8.97 -15.40 -0.42
N SER A 40 8.41 -15.82 -1.56
CA SER A 40 9.00 -16.86 -2.43
C SER A 40 9.60 -16.27 -3.72
N HIS A 41 9.49 -14.96 -3.92
CA HIS A 41 9.98 -14.25 -5.11
C HIS A 41 10.40 -12.83 -4.73
N THR A 42 11.16 -12.18 -5.62
CA THR A 42 11.51 -10.77 -5.48
C THR A 42 10.57 -9.89 -6.29
N LEU A 43 10.44 -8.65 -5.84
CA LEU A 43 9.85 -7.55 -6.61
C LEU A 43 10.95 -6.50 -6.84
N ASP A 44 10.99 -5.90 -8.02
CA ASP A 44 11.72 -4.63 -8.17
C ASP A 44 10.88 -3.53 -7.53
N LEU A 45 11.32 -3.08 -6.35
CA LEU A 45 10.60 -2.05 -5.59
C LEU A 45 10.38 -0.77 -6.40
N ASN A 46 11.33 -0.42 -7.27
CA ASN A 46 11.20 0.79 -8.09
C ASN A 46 10.02 0.67 -9.06
N ALA A 47 9.99 -0.40 -9.84
CA ALA A 47 8.93 -0.65 -10.82
C ALA A 47 7.57 -0.91 -10.13
N GLU A 48 7.55 -1.63 -9.01
CA GLU A 48 6.33 -1.92 -8.24
C GLU A 48 5.69 -0.65 -7.67
N LEU A 49 6.52 0.24 -7.08
CA LEU A 49 6.06 1.49 -6.49
C LEU A 49 5.64 2.50 -7.57
N GLU A 50 6.32 2.53 -8.71
CA GLU A 50 5.94 3.37 -9.85
C GLU A 50 4.57 2.97 -10.39
N ALA A 51 4.32 1.68 -10.61
CA ALA A 51 3.04 1.17 -11.05
C ALA A 51 1.90 1.52 -10.06
N LEU A 52 2.14 1.29 -8.76
CA LEU A 52 1.17 1.61 -7.71
C LEU A 52 0.91 3.12 -7.62
N CYS A 53 1.95 3.95 -7.61
CA CYS A 53 1.79 5.40 -7.52
C CYS A 53 1.13 6.00 -8.77
N THR A 54 1.38 5.46 -9.96
CA THR A 54 0.69 5.85 -11.19
C THR A 54 -0.81 5.58 -11.08
N ALA A 55 -1.19 4.39 -10.65
CA ALA A 55 -2.60 4.05 -10.43
C ALA A 55 -3.25 4.91 -9.33
N LEU A 56 -2.51 5.20 -8.24
CA LEU A 56 -2.97 6.08 -7.16
C LEU A 56 -3.18 7.52 -7.61
N GLN A 57 -2.31 8.07 -8.45
CA GLN A 57 -2.43 9.45 -8.95
C GLN A 57 -3.73 9.66 -9.71
N GLU A 58 -4.20 8.67 -10.47
CA GLU A 58 -5.50 8.75 -11.14
C GLU A 58 -6.66 8.85 -10.13
N SER A 59 -6.58 8.15 -9.02
CA SER A 59 -7.59 8.19 -7.95
C SER A 59 -7.52 9.48 -7.11
N VAL A 60 -6.30 9.99 -6.88
CA VAL A 60 -6.03 11.18 -6.03
C VAL A 60 -6.33 12.50 -6.77
N ARG A 61 -6.26 12.56 -8.11
CA ARG A 61 -6.49 13.78 -8.91
C ARG A 61 -7.79 14.53 -8.60
N ARG A 62 -8.76 13.87 -8.02
CA ARG A 62 -10.08 14.46 -7.69
C ARG A 62 -10.15 15.07 -6.29
N ARG A 63 -9.05 15.08 -5.54
CA ARG A 63 -9.01 15.54 -4.15
C ARG A 63 -7.98 16.65 -3.93
N PRO A 64 -8.19 17.55 -2.96
CA PRO A 64 -7.20 18.53 -2.54
C PRO A 64 -6.06 17.82 -1.78
N GLY A 65 -5.12 17.30 -2.48
CA GLY A 65 -3.95 16.60 -1.94
C GLY A 65 -3.10 16.11 -3.08
N TRP A 66 -1.84 15.76 -2.79
CA TRP A 66 -0.93 15.24 -3.81
C TRP A 66 -0.05 14.12 -3.24
N LEU A 67 0.24 13.18 -4.11
CA LEU A 67 1.18 12.09 -3.87
C LEU A 67 2.39 12.29 -4.77
N TYR A 68 3.57 12.26 -4.19
CA TYR A 68 4.83 12.30 -4.92
C TYR A 68 5.63 11.04 -4.65
N PHE A 69 6.13 10.41 -5.71
CA PHE A 69 7.07 9.29 -5.63
C PHE A 69 8.43 9.75 -6.14
N ALA A 70 9.47 9.55 -5.34
CA ALA A 70 10.86 9.76 -5.69
C ALA A 70 11.53 8.37 -5.89
N PRO A 71 11.71 7.91 -7.14
CA PRO A 71 12.34 6.62 -7.43
C PRO A 71 13.85 6.68 -7.16
N THR A 72 14.46 5.50 -7.00
CA THR A 72 15.92 5.36 -7.07
C THR A 72 16.39 5.21 -8.52
N ALA A 73 17.66 5.51 -8.79
CA ALA A 73 18.25 5.36 -10.13
C ALA A 73 18.52 3.89 -10.52
N HIS A 74 18.47 2.97 -9.57
CA HIS A 74 18.82 1.56 -9.77
C HIS A 74 17.66 0.65 -9.44
N ALA A 75 17.65 -0.56 -10.04
CA ALA A 75 16.73 -1.62 -9.65
C ALA A 75 16.94 -1.98 -8.17
N ALA A 76 15.84 -2.23 -7.47
CA ALA A 76 15.85 -2.57 -6.05
C ALA A 76 15.12 -3.90 -5.79
N PRO A 77 15.72 -5.05 -6.17
CA PRO A 77 15.10 -6.36 -6.02
C PRO A 77 15.04 -6.75 -4.54
N ALA A 78 13.86 -6.76 -3.96
CA ALA A 78 13.61 -7.15 -2.58
C ALA A 78 12.60 -8.29 -2.50
N ALA A 79 12.89 -9.28 -1.65
CA ALA A 79 11.97 -10.38 -1.40
C ALA A 79 10.88 -9.95 -0.43
N LEU A 80 9.65 -9.78 -0.93
CA LEU A 80 8.53 -9.36 -0.10
C LEU A 80 7.16 -9.79 -0.67
N PRO A 81 6.14 -9.98 0.18
CA PRO A 81 4.79 -10.26 -0.26
C PRO A 81 4.15 -8.99 -0.83
N ARG A 82 3.82 -9.01 -2.15
CA ARG A 82 3.21 -7.87 -2.86
C ARG A 82 1.96 -7.32 -2.16
N GLY A 83 1.04 -8.20 -1.80
CA GLY A 83 -0.21 -7.78 -1.15
C GLY A 83 0.00 -7.04 0.17
N LEU A 84 1.01 -7.45 0.96
CA LEU A 84 1.35 -6.78 2.21
C LEU A 84 1.98 -5.40 1.97
N LEU A 85 2.85 -5.26 0.95
CA LEU A 85 3.40 -3.95 0.55
C LEU A 85 2.28 -3.01 0.10
N HIS A 86 1.42 -3.47 -0.81
CA HIS A 86 0.30 -2.66 -1.31
C HIS A 86 -0.64 -2.24 -0.19
N ALA A 87 -1.05 -3.17 0.69
CA ALA A 87 -1.90 -2.85 1.82
C ALA A 87 -1.28 -1.78 2.74
N ALA A 88 0.01 -1.90 3.05
CA ALA A 88 0.72 -0.93 3.89
C ALA A 88 0.73 0.48 3.28
N LEU A 89 1.03 0.57 1.99
CA LEU A 89 1.10 1.86 1.27
C LEU A 89 -0.28 2.48 1.07
N LEU A 90 -1.29 1.66 0.75
CA LEU A 90 -2.66 2.14 0.55
C LEU A 90 -3.28 2.65 1.86
N CYS A 91 -3.09 1.93 2.98
CA CYS A 91 -3.51 2.40 4.30
C CYS A 91 -2.80 3.71 4.68
N TRP A 92 -1.51 3.85 4.34
CA TRP A 92 -0.76 5.07 4.58
C TRP A 92 -1.31 6.25 3.76
N VAL A 93 -1.51 6.07 2.46
CA VAL A 93 -2.06 7.11 1.56
C VAL A 93 -3.45 7.53 2.02
N ASP A 94 -4.34 6.55 2.30
CA ASP A 94 -5.69 6.81 2.79
C ASP A 94 -5.66 7.66 4.08
N GLY A 95 -4.82 7.30 5.05
CA GLY A 95 -4.71 8.02 6.32
C GLY A 95 -4.09 9.41 6.19
N VAL A 96 -3.10 9.59 5.32
CA VAL A 96 -2.45 10.90 5.13
C VAL A 96 -3.34 11.85 4.34
N LEU A 97 -3.97 11.39 3.27
CA LEU A 97 -4.74 12.24 2.35
C LEU A 97 -6.17 12.52 2.83
N THR A 98 -6.59 12.01 3.99
CA THR A 98 -7.85 12.43 4.64
C THR A 98 -7.75 13.83 5.26
N VAL A 99 -6.53 14.34 5.51
CA VAL A 99 -6.31 15.68 6.05
C VAL A 99 -6.37 16.71 4.91
N PRO A 100 -7.10 17.83 5.05
CA PRO A 100 -7.11 18.90 4.03
C PRO A 100 -5.70 19.40 3.70
N ASP A 101 -5.44 19.68 2.43
CA ASP A 101 -4.14 20.15 1.92
C ASP A 101 -2.96 19.20 2.23
N ALA A 102 -3.27 17.94 2.48
CA ALA A 102 -2.28 16.95 2.79
C ALA A 102 -1.41 16.59 1.58
N HIS A 103 -0.17 16.26 1.88
CA HIS A 103 0.75 15.71 0.90
C HIS A 103 1.41 14.46 1.45
N ALA A 104 1.54 13.48 0.59
CA ALA A 104 2.19 12.22 0.83
C ALA A 104 3.44 12.14 -0.05
N VAL A 105 4.59 11.91 0.56
CA VAL A 105 5.85 11.72 -0.17
C VAL A 105 6.37 10.32 0.11
N LEU A 106 6.53 9.55 -0.96
CA LEU A 106 7.15 8.24 -0.97
C LEU A 106 8.53 8.37 -1.62
N GLN A 107 9.58 8.00 -0.93
CA GLN A 107 10.95 8.04 -1.44
C GLN A 107 11.57 6.67 -1.31
N LEU A 108 12.20 6.20 -2.38
CA LEU A 108 12.97 4.95 -2.39
C LEU A 108 14.45 5.28 -2.54
N GLU A 109 15.24 4.82 -1.60
CA GLU A 109 16.69 4.84 -1.65
C GLU A 109 17.22 3.41 -1.70
N ALA A 110 18.20 3.14 -2.53
CA ALA A 110 18.83 1.83 -2.63
C ALA A 110 20.34 1.93 -2.46
N THR A 111 20.87 1.01 -1.67
CA THR A 111 22.32 0.74 -1.54
C THR A 111 22.62 -0.62 -2.16
N ALA A 112 23.88 -1.07 -2.13
CA ALA A 112 24.24 -2.40 -2.62
C ALA A 112 23.52 -3.57 -1.90
N HIS A 113 23.08 -3.37 -0.67
CA HIS A 113 22.56 -4.48 0.20
C HIS A 113 21.17 -4.23 0.77
N ALA A 114 20.65 -3.02 0.67
CA ALA A 114 19.37 -2.68 1.26
C ALA A 114 18.65 -1.58 0.47
N ALA A 115 17.32 -1.68 0.44
CA ALA A 115 16.44 -0.60 0.07
C ALA A 115 15.87 0.07 1.32
N ILE A 116 15.69 1.37 1.28
CA ILE A 116 15.05 2.17 2.32
C ILE A 116 13.87 2.88 1.70
N LEU A 117 12.68 2.50 2.14
CA LEU A 117 11.43 3.13 1.74
C LEU A 117 11.04 4.14 2.80
N VAL A 118 11.00 5.42 2.45
CA VAL A 118 10.67 6.52 3.34
C VAL A 118 9.28 7.04 3.01
N LEU A 119 8.41 7.04 4.02
CA LEU A 119 7.05 7.57 3.95
C LEU A 119 7.00 8.87 4.76
N ARG A 120 6.60 9.96 4.14
CA ARG A 120 6.44 11.27 4.79
C ARG A 120 5.04 11.80 4.58
N GLY A 121 4.43 12.29 5.65
CA GLY A 121 3.18 13.02 5.61
C GLY A 121 3.38 14.50 5.92
N GLY A 122 2.42 15.35 5.54
CA GLY A 122 2.40 16.77 5.88
C GLY A 122 2.20 17.05 7.38
N ARG A 123 2.17 18.32 7.75
CA ARG A 123 1.88 18.75 9.12
C ARG A 123 0.52 18.24 9.58
N GLY A 124 0.46 17.74 10.81
CA GLY A 124 -0.79 17.20 11.39
C GLY A 124 -1.11 15.77 10.98
N SER A 125 -0.40 15.16 10.03
CA SER A 125 -0.54 13.75 9.72
C SER A 125 0.16 12.87 10.76
N HIS A 126 -0.42 11.72 11.02
CA HIS A 126 0.16 10.68 11.87
C HIS A 126 0.15 9.35 11.11
N LEU A 127 1.00 8.41 11.51
CA LEU A 127 0.98 7.08 10.93
C LEU A 127 -0.28 6.34 11.40
N PRO A 128 -1.19 5.94 10.47
CA PRO A 128 -2.34 5.12 10.85
C PRO A 128 -1.90 3.83 11.54
N ALA A 129 -2.69 3.37 12.52
CA ALA A 129 -2.37 2.15 13.28
C ALA A 129 -2.25 0.92 12.38
N ASP A 130 -3.13 0.80 11.39
CA ASP A 130 -3.10 -0.27 10.39
C ASP A 130 -1.80 -0.25 9.58
N THR A 131 -1.41 0.93 9.10
CA THR A 131 -0.13 1.12 8.38
C THR A 131 1.05 0.69 9.24
N ARG A 132 1.07 1.10 10.51
CA ARG A 132 2.14 0.70 11.43
C ARG A 132 2.21 -0.82 11.60
N ALA A 133 1.07 -1.48 11.81
CA ALA A 133 1.00 -2.93 11.96
C ALA A 133 1.51 -3.65 10.70
N LEU A 134 1.09 -3.19 9.51
CA LEU A 134 1.50 -3.75 8.22
C LEU A 134 3.00 -3.55 7.95
N LEU A 135 3.56 -2.37 8.25
CA LEU A 135 4.99 -2.11 8.10
C LEU A 135 5.84 -2.98 9.05
N LEU A 136 5.40 -3.15 10.31
CA LEU A 136 6.07 -4.04 11.25
C LEU A 136 6.00 -5.50 10.79
N ARG A 137 4.85 -5.94 10.26
CA ARG A 137 4.72 -7.28 9.68
C ARG A 137 5.62 -7.46 8.46
N LEU A 138 5.66 -6.47 7.57
CA LEU A 138 6.53 -6.48 6.39
C LEU A 138 8.01 -6.59 6.78
N ALA A 139 8.46 -5.80 7.75
CA ALA A 139 9.80 -5.90 8.29
C ALA A 139 10.09 -7.30 8.88
N ALA A 140 9.15 -7.86 9.64
CA ALA A 140 9.32 -9.17 10.28
C ALA A 140 9.45 -10.31 9.25
N VAL A 141 8.63 -10.32 8.18
CA VAL A 141 8.67 -11.40 7.18
C VAL A 141 9.82 -11.27 6.18
N CYS A 142 10.35 -10.05 6.00
CA CYS A 142 11.42 -9.77 5.04
C CYS A 142 12.81 -9.62 5.70
N GLY A 143 12.92 -9.75 6.99
CA GLY A 143 14.18 -9.50 7.72
C GLY A 143 14.61 -8.04 7.71
N GLY A 144 13.65 -7.12 7.62
CA GLY A 144 13.86 -5.68 7.60
C GLY A 144 13.71 -5.02 8.97
N ALA A 145 13.66 -3.69 8.97
CA ALA A 145 13.45 -2.87 10.17
C ALA A 145 12.60 -1.63 9.85
N VAL A 146 11.79 -1.21 10.81
CA VAL A 146 11.00 0.03 10.72
C VAL A 146 11.51 1.03 11.74
N VAL A 147 11.75 2.26 11.28
CA VAL A 147 12.10 3.40 12.13
C VAL A 147 11.04 4.48 11.93
N GLN A 148 10.58 5.09 13.01
CA GLN A 148 9.59 6.17 12.97
C GLN A 148 10.12 7.38 13.73
N SER A 149 9.94 8.57 13.15
CA SER A 149 10.15 9.80 13.89
C SER A 149 8.90 10.09 14.74
N GLY A 150 9.07 10.24 16.04
CA GLY A 150 8.04 10.75 16.94
C GLY A 150 8.27 12.22 17.22
N GLY A 151 7.23 13.05 17.22
CA GLY A 151 7.32 14.46 17.57
C GLY A 151 6.18 15.29 16.98
N SER A 152 6.18 16.60 17.28
CA SER A 152 5.19 17.57 16.79
C SER A 152 5.42 18.03 15.33
N GLY A 153 6.42 17.45 14.65
CA GLY A 153 6.78 17.76 13.26
C GLY A 153 6.03 16.92 12.21
N PRO A 154 6.37 17.06 10.94
CA PRO A 154 5.89 16.18 9.88
C PRO A 154 6.25 14.73 10.20
N PHE A 155 5.29 13.85 10.00
CA PHE A 155 5.50 12.42 10.22
C PHE A 155 6.48 11.83 9.18
N THR A 156 7.40 11.00 9.66
CA THR A 156 8.30 10.21 8.80
C THR A 156 8.41 8.78 9.33
N ALA A 157 8.18 7.80 8.48
CA ALA A 157 8.54 6.40 8.72
C ALA A 157 9.52 5.92 7.66
N ALA A 158 10.49 5.12 8.05
CA ALA A 158 11.42 4.47 7.16
C ALA A 158 11.36 2.96 7.36
N LEU A 159 11.16 2.23 6.27
CA LEU A 159 11.23 0.78 6.20
C LEU A 159 12.51 0.39 5.48
N ARG A 160 13.43 -0.26 6.18
CA ARG A 160 14.64 -0.84 5.59
C ARG A 160 14.36 -2.30 5.23
N LEU A 161 14.64 -2.67 3.99
CA LEU A 161 14.48 -4.02 3.45
C LEU A 161 15.82 -4.51 2.90
N PRO A 162 16.22 -5.77 3.17
CA PRO A 162 17.38 -6.35 2.50
C PRO A 162 17.06 -6.54 1.01
N LEU A 163 18.04 -6.27 0.14
CA LEU A 163 17.97 -6.66 -1.27
C LEU A 163 18.26 -8.15 -1.40
N ASN A 164 17.53 -8.82 -2.28
CA ASN A 164 17.69 -10.25 -2.55
C ASN A 164 17.52 -10.51 -4.06
N PRO A 165 18.59 -10.41 -4.84
CA PRO A 165 18.54 -10.64 -6.27
C PRO A 165 18.46 -12.13 -6.66
N ASP A 166 18.66 -13.04 -5.71
CA ASP A 166 18.79 -14.49 -5.99
C ASP A 166 17.43 -15.21 -6.20
N LEU A 167 16.34 -14.60 -5.76
CA LEU A 167 15.01 -15.15 -5.99
C LEU A 167 14.44 -14.70 -7.35
N PRO A 168 13.52 -15.50 -7.94
CA PRO A 168 12.91 -15.16 -9.22
C PRO A 168 12.16 -13.82 -9.13
N LEU A 169 12.44 -12.93 -10.07
CA LEU A 169 11.79 -11.62 -10.18
C LEU A 169 10.36 -11.78 -10.69
N ARG A 170 9.42 -11.18 -10.02
CA ARG A 170 8.03 -11.11 -10.43
C ARG A 170 7.73 -9.73 -11.03
N GLU A 171 7.18 -9.71 -12.24
CA GLU A 171 6.81 -8.46 -12.90
C GLU A 171 5.79 -7.63 -12.09
N PRO A 172 5.90 -6.30 -12.09
CA PRO A 172 4.92 -5.42 -11.48
C PRO A 172 3.58 -5.53 -12.24
N PRO A 173 2.44 -5.27 -11.58
CA PRO A 173 1.15 -5.19 -12.25
C PRO A 173 1.12 -3.95 -13.15
N ALA A 174 0.41 -4.02 -14.28
CA ALA A 174 0.15 -2.80 -15.03
C ALA A 174 -0.75 -1.86 -14.21
N PRO A 175 -0.56 -0.54 -14.25
CA PRO A 175 -1.42 0.40 -13.53
C PRO A 175 -2.91 0.24 -13.87
N ALA A 176 -3.23 -0.10 -15.11
CA ALA A 176 -4.59 -0.39 -15.56
C ALA A 176 -5.21 -1.59 -14.82
N ASP A 177 -4.43 -2.64 -14.53
CA ASP A 177 -4.92 -3.83 -13.83
C ASP A 177 -5.29 -3.52 -12.37
N LEU A 178 -4.64 -2.53 -11.78
CA LEU A 178 -4.94 -2.06 -10.43
C LEU A 178 -6.23 -1.23 -10.36
N LEU A 179 -6.70 -0.68 -11.50
CA LEU A 179 -7.85 0.21 -11.59
C LEU A 179 -9.11 -0.45 -12.16
N CYS A 180 -8.99 -1.54 -12.93
CA CYS A 180 -10.10 -2.08 -13.74
C CYS A 180 -11.15 -2.87 -12.95
N ASP A 181 -10.93 -3.19 -11.68
CA ASP A 181 -11.90 -3.90 -10.85
C ASP A 181 -12.37 -3.00 -9.68
N ARG A 182 -13.70 -2.85 -9.55
CA ARG A 182 -14.32 -2.12 -8.42
C ARG A 182 -14.00 -2.74 -7.05
N TYR A 183 -13.53 -3.98 -7.02
CA TYR A 183 -13.05 -4.68 -5.82
C TYR A 183 -11.53 -4.85 -5.83
N SER A 184 -10.84 -4.09 -6.67
CA SER A 184 -9.37 -4.07 -6.64
C SER A 184 -8.85 -3.61 -5.29
N VAL A 185 -7.65 -4.01 -4.95
CA VAL A 185 -6.99 -3.60 -3.70
C VAL A 185 -7.02 -2.08 -3.53
N LEU A 186 -6.84 -1.31 -4.61
CA LEU A 186 -6.94 0.14 -4.62
C LEU A 186 -8.33 0.62 -4.17
N GLN A 187 -9.39 0.11 -4.81
CA GLN A 187 -10.76 0.54 -4.51
C GLN A 187 -11.18 0.15 -3.08
N VAL A 188 -10.78 -1.01 -2.62
CA VAL A 188 -11.08 -1.50 -1.27
C VAL A 188 -10.42 -0.62 -0.20
N PHE A 189 -9.14 -0.30 -0.35
CA PHE A 189 -8.41 0.50 0.65
C PHE A 189 -8.73 2.00 0.56
N LEU A 190 -9.06 2.50 -0.63
CA LEU A 190 -9.42 3.90 -0.84
C LEU A 190 -10.94 4.14 -0.85
N SER A 191 -11.73 3.20 -0.36
CA SER A 191 -13.20 3.34 -0.34
C SER A 191 -13.67 4.55 0.46
N GLY A 192 -13.02 4.88 1.57
CA GLY A 192 -13.25 6.13 2.31
C GLY A 192 -12.86 7.38 1.54
N PHE A 193 -11.96 7.23 0.59
CA PHE A 193 -11.47 8.29 -0.27
C PHE A 193 -12.37 8.54 -1.48
N CYS A 194 -13.04 7.48 -1.96
CA CYS A 194 -13.92 7.53 -3.13
C CYS A 194 -15.38 7.88 -2.76
N ALA A 195 -15.79 7.68 -1.50
CA ALA A 195 -17.06 8.17 -1.01
C ALA A 195 -17.00 9.70 -0.95
N GLY A 196 -17.72 10.38 -1.83
CA GLY A 196 -17.85 11.83 -1.82
C GLY A 196 -18.45 12.31 -0.48
N PRO A 197 -18.32 13.62 -0.11
CA PRO A 197 -18.87 14.15 1.13
C PRO A 197 -20.41 14.16 1.21
N ASN A 198 -21.11 13.58 0.24
CA ASN A 198 -22.57 13.49 0.16
C ASN A 198 -23.00 12.23 -0.61
N GLU A 199 -22.90 11.07 0.01
CA GLU A 199 -23.79 9.93 -0.29
C GLU A 199 -24.19 9.25 1.02
#